data_2417f1a174a043a20761368f8c347611
#
_entry.id   2417f1a174a043a20761368f8c347611
#
_cell.length_a   1.000
_cell.length_b   1.000
_cell.length_c   1.000
_cell.angle_alpha   90.00
_cell.angle_beta   90.00
_cell.angle_gamma   90.00
#
_symmetry.space_group_name_H-M   'P 1'
#
loop_
_entity.id
_entity.type
_entity.pdbx_description
1 polymer ?
#
loop_
_entity_poly.entity_id
_entity_poly.type
_entity_poly.pdbx_seq_one_letter_code
_entity_poly.pdbx_strand_id
1 'polypeptide(L)'
;MISFRTMPSVLTSCLVVMVMVSACSVKEDRRECPCTLMLDFSELDGEFLKSVNVLAVSADGVVLNDSVSAESFSEMYVRKVPHGLIQVNIWSGDKRGMYGDNIVHIPYGLECPPVYLQSFMADTRGELYSKKVLLNKSYCGLTVMMSDGTYVPYSLTFKGEIDGYDISGQPSSGEFSCVAYPAENGDSKALLPRQVDNSLMMEVDDGVPHLKRFAIGEYLDKAGYDWTSPSLEDVTLVLDYSLSSVTIQIAGWDKSDVYNIVL
;
A
#
# COMPACT_ATOMS: atom_id res chain seq x y z
N MET A 1 -33.49 39.17 75.92
CA MET A 1 -33.01 37.79 75.91
C MET A 1 -33.08 37.33 74.42
N ILE A 2 -32.00 37.53 73.68
CA ILE A 2 -31.95 37.21 72.23
C ILE A 2 -31.26 35.85 72.10
N SER A 3 -31.99 34.88 71.59
CA SER A 3 -31.55 33.48 71.44
C SER A 3 -30.64 33.32 70.20
N PHE A 4 -29.33 33.08 70.42
CA PHE A 4 -28.35 32.69 69.45
C PHE A 4 -28.41 31.18 69.26
N ARG A 5 -29.23 30.67 68.29
CA ARG A 5 -29.33 29.23 68.06
C ARG A 5 -29.57 28.84 66.58
N THR A 6 -28.91 29.46 65.56
CA THR A 6 -29.04 28.99 64.22
C THR A 6 -27.77 29.16 63.32
N MET A 7 -26.56 29.27 63.91
CA MET A 7 -25.34 29.49 63.12
C MET A 7 -24.47 28.26 62.75
N PRO A 8 -24.60 27.05 63.31
CA PRO A 8 -23.71 25.95 62.88
C PRO A 8 -24.13 25.23 61.60
N SER A 9 -25.41 25.26 61.21
CA SER A 9 -25.90 24.49 60.08
C SER A 9 -25.53 25.10 58.73
N VAL A 10 -25.48 26.42 58.60
CA VAL A 10 -25.13 27.09 57.34
C VAL A 10 -23.63 26.98 57.04
N LEU A 11 -22.78 27.06 58.09
CA LEU A 11 -21.32 26.90 57.88
C LEU A 11 -20.93 25.48 57.43
N THR A 12 -21.60 24.46 58.01
CA THR A 12 -21.36 23.05 57.61
C THR A 12 -21.84 22.77 56.18
N SER A 13 -22.96 23.36 55.76
CA SER A 13 -23.47 23.24 54.41
C SER A 13 -22.55 23.88 53.36
N CYS A 14 -22.00 25.06 53.64
CA CYS A 14 -21.05 25.73 52.75
C CYS A 14 -19.72 24.95 52.63
N LEU A 15 -19.24 24.33 53.73
CA LEU A 15 -18.01 23.54 53.71
C LEU A 15 -18.17 22.27 52.85
N VAL A 16 -19.31 21.59 52.94
CA VAL A 16 -19.60 20.39 52.12
C VAL A 16 -19.71 20.74 50.62
N VAL A 17 -20.33 21.87 50.28
CA VAL A 17 -20.43 22.32 48.88
C VAL A 17 -19.05 22.69 48.33
N MET A 18 -18.16 23.31 49.11
CA MET A 18 -16.80 23.66 48.70
C MET A 18 -15.93 22.43 48.44
N VAL A 19 -16.08 21.36 49.21
CA VAL A 19 -15.37 20.08 49.00
C VAL A 19 -15.89 19.36 47.75
N MET A 20 -17.19 19.43 47.44
CA MET A 20 -17.77 18.84 46.24
C MET A 20 -17.30 19.55 44.96
N VAL A 21 -17.07 20.85 44.97
CA VAL A 21 -16.61 21.62 43.80
C VAL A 21 -15.11 21.38 43.53
N SER A 22 -14.31 21.14 44.58
CA SER A 22 -12.88 20.83 44.40
C SER A 22 -12.63 19.40 43.90
N ALA A 23 -13.54 18.45 44.12
CA ALA A 23 -13.42 17.07 43.62
C ALA A 23 -13.58 16.94 42.10
N CYS A 24 -14.21 17.94 41.43
CA CYS A 24 -14.38 17.93 39.96
C CYS A 24 -13.19 18.49 39.17
N SER A 25 -12.11 18.95 39.82
CA SER A 25 -10.99 19.61 39.15
C SER A 25 -9.72 18.76 39.05
N VAL A 26 -9.73 17.52 39.50
CA VAL A 26 -8.60 16.61 39.28
C VAL A 26 -8.65 16.15 37.84
N LYS A 27 -7.98 16.88 36.94
CA LYS A 27 -7.66 16.37 35.63
C LYS A 27 -6.71 15.18 35.82
N GLU A 28 -7.22 13.99 35.63
CA GLU A 28 -6.35 12.82 35.52
C GLU A 28 -5.26 13.13 34.48
N ASP A 29 -4.01 12.87 34.84
CA ASP A 29 -2.91 12.94 33.88
C ASP A 29 -3.04 11.74 32.93
N ARG A 30 -3.66 11.97 31.79
CA ARG A 30 -3.93 10.92 30.76
C ARG A 30 -2.77 10.73 29.81
N ARG A 31 -1.60 11.32 30.05
CA ARG A 31 -0.44 11.19 29.18
C ARG A 31 0.06 9.76 29.05
N GLU A 32 -0.21 8.91 30.04
CA GLU A 32 0.12 7.48 30.00
C GLU A 32 -1.00 6.61 29.41
N CYS A 33 -2.21 7.17 29.19
CA CYS A 33 -3.29 6.41 28.59
C CYS A 33 -3.04 6.22 27.09
N PRO A 34 -3.12 5.01 26.54
CA PRO A 34 -2.89 4.77 25.11
C PRO A 34 -3.94 5.48 24.25
N CYS A 35 -3.53 5.97 23.08
CA CYS A 35 -4.43 6.49 22.06
C CYS A 35 -5.31 5.37 21.48
N THR A 36 -6.54 5.67 21.18
CA THR A 36 -7.41 4.78 20.41
C THR A 36 -7.20 5.05 18.91
N LEU A 37 -6.60 4.09 18.22
CA LEU A 37 -6.52 4.08 16.74
C LEU A 37 -7.81 3.48 16.20
N MET A 38 -8.54 4.25 15.38
CA MET A 38 -9.75 3.83 14.67
C MET A 38 -9.51 3.91 13.17
N LEU A 39 -9.62 2.77 12.48
CA LEU A 39 -9.52 2.69 11.04
C LEU A 39 -10.89 2.29 10.48
N ASP A 40 -11.42 3.13 9.62
CA ASP A 40 -12.71 2.92 8.96
C ASP A 40 -12.48 2.19 7.64
N PHE A 41 -12.92 0.93 7.56
CA PHE A 41 -12.80 0.03 6.42
C PHE A 41 -14.08 -0.03 5.57
N SER A 42 -15.04 0.86 5.79
CA SER A 42 -16.35 0.83 5.13
C SER A 42 -16.29 0.95 3.59
N GLU A 43 -15.19 1.48 3.05
CA GLU A 43 -14.97 1.62 1.61
C GLU A 43 -14.17 0.46 0.99
N LEU A 44 -13.82 -0.56 1.78
CA LEU A 44 -13.11 -1.72 1.25
C LEU A 44 -14.10 -2.71 0.64
N ASP A 45 -13.96 -2.95 -0.65
CA ASP A 45 -14.75 -3.95 -1.37
C ASP A 45 -14.41 -5.39 -0.94
N GLY A 46 -15.35 -6.31 -1.12
CA GLY A 46 -15.22 -7.71 -0.69
C GLY A 46 -14.02 -8.48 -1.28
N GLU A 47 -13.45 -8.04 -2.40
CA GLU A 47 -12.23 -8.61 -2.97
C GLU A 47 -10.99 -8.35 -2.09
N PHE A 48 -10.92 -7.20 -1.43
CA PHE A 48 -9.82 -6.83 -0.53
C PHE A 48 -9.91 -7.54 0.82
N LEU A 49 -11.09 -8.05 1.17
CA LEU A 49 -11.42 -8.56 2.50
C LEU A 49 -10.88 -9.96 2.79
N LYS A 50 -10.22 -10.63 1.86
CA LYS A 50 -9.65 -11.96 2.11
C LYS A 50 -8.64 -11.92 3.25
N SER A 51 -7.81 -10.89 3.29
CA SER A 51 -6.87 -10.61 4.37
C SER A 51 -6.42 -9.15 4.30
N VAL A 52 -6.68 -8.39 5.36
CA VAL A 52 -6.18 -7.03 5.54
C VAL A 52 -5.15 -7.06 6.66
N ASN A 53 -3.95 -6.61 6.39
CA ASN A 53 -2.86 -6.52 7.36
C ASN A 53 -2.73 -5.08 7.83
N VAL A 54 -2.47 -4.89 9.11
CA VAL A 54 -2.25 -3.58 9.75
C VAL A 54 -0.96 -3.64 10.54
N LEU A 55 0.02 -2.85 10.14
CA LEU A 55 1.29 -2.68 10.83
C LEU A 55 1.42 -1.23 11.29
N ALA A 56 1.68 -1.01 12.56
CA ALA A 56 2.05 0.30 13.06
C ALA A 56 3.44 0.26 13.71
N VAL A 57 4.26 1.25 13.36
CA VAL A 57 5.66 1.35 13.80
C VAL A 57 5.89 2.73 14.40
N SER A 58 6.44 2.78 15.59
CA SER A 58 6.95 4.00 16.26
C SER A 58 8.47 4.09 16.13
N ALA A 59 9.06 5.16 16.65
CA ALA A 59 10.51 5.28 16.76
C ALA A 59 11.15 4.15 17.61
N ASP A 60 10.39 3.57 18.53
CA ASP A 60 10.85 2.51 19.43
C ASP A 60 10.63 1.10 18.86
N GLY A 61 10.03 0.99 17.67
CA GLY A 61 9.77 -0.26 16.97
C GLY A 61 8.29 -0.54 16.69
N VAL A 62 7.98 -1.80 16.39
CA VAL A 62 6.62 -2.25 16.04
C VAL A 62 5.71 -2.16 17.26
N VAL A 63 4.63 -1.40 17.15
CA VAL A 63 3.62 -1.21 18.22
C VAL A 63 2.32 -1.95 17.94
N LEU A 64 2.08 -2.33 16.68
CA LEU A 64 0.93 -3.11 16.24
C LEU A 64 1.32 -3.93 15.02
N ASN A 65 1.00 -5.22 15.02
CA ASN A 65 1.11 -6.10 13.86
C ASN A 65 -0.07 -7.07 13.90
N ASP A 66 -1.08 -6.80 13.10
CA ASP A 66 -2.35 -7.51 13.12
C ASP A 66 -2.76 -7.92 11.69
N SER A 67 -3.53 -8.99 11.60
CA SER A 67 -4.11 -9.46 10.34
C SER A 67 -5.57 -9.74 10.55
N VAL A 68 -6.43 -9.05 9.80
CA VAL A 68 -7.87 -9.16 9.85
C VAL A 68 -8.31 -10.07 8.71
N SER A 69 -8.88 -11.22 9.04
CA SER A 69 -9.47 -12.13 8.04
C SER A 69 -10.88 -11.68 7.67
N ALA A 70 -11.37 -12.13 6.52
CA ALA A 70 -12.74 -11.87 6.06
C ALA A 70 -13.81 -12.28 7.10
N GLU A 71 -13.56 -13.36 7.86
CA GLU A 71 -14.47 -13.87 8.89
C GLU A 71 -14.55 -12.97 10.14
N SER A 72 -13.44 -12.27 10.44
CA SER A 72 -13.33 -11.35 11.59
C SER A 72 -13.47 -9.88 11.19
N PHE A 73 -13.81 -9.61 9.93
CA PHE A 73 -13.89 -8.27 9.39
C PHE A 73 -15.00 -7.45 10.05
N SER A 74 -14.65 -6.25 10.42
CA SER A 74 -15.58 -5.22 10.89
C SER A 74 -15.28 -3.93 10.15
N GLU A 75 -16.31 -3.20 9.73
CA GLU A 75 -16.15 -1.89 9.10
C GLU A 75 -15.29 -0.93 9.95
N MET A 76 -15.26 -1.13 11.25
CA MET A 76 -14.48 -0.33 12.18
C MET A 76 -13.43 -1.19 12.88
N TYR A 77 -12.17 -0.95 12.56
CA TYR A 77 -11.03 -1.55 13.24
C TYR A 77 -10.54 -0.63 14.34
N VAL A 78 -10.50 -1.13 15.58
CA VAL A 78 -10.15 -0.33 16.76
C VAL A 78 -9.03 -1.02 17.55
N ARG A 79 -7.94 -0.30 17.81
CA ARG A 79 -6.80 -0.78 18.62
C ARG A 79 -6.27 0.33 19.52
N LYS A 80 -5.61 -0.07 20.59
CA LYS A 80 -4.86 0.83 21.48
C LYS A 80 -3.40 0.87 21.01
N VAL A 81 -2.88 2.07 20.84
CA VAL A 81 -1.50 2.33 20.43
C VAL A 81 -0.85 3.36 21.34
N PRO A 82 0.49 3.38 21.49
CA PRO A 82 1.17 4.39 22.31
C PRO A 82 0.97 5.79 21.75
N HIS A 83 1.17 6.80 22.60
CA HIS A 83 1.18 8.19 22.20
C HIS A 83 2.45 8.50 21.38
N GLY A 84 2.31 9.33 20.33
CA GLY A 84 3.43 9.79 19.52
C GLY A 84 3.09 9.94 18.05
N LEU A 85 4.13 9.92 17.23
CA LEU A 85 4.00 9.78 15.77
C LEU A 85 4.26 8.31 15.43
N ILE A 86 3.32 7.67 14.77
CA ILE A 86 3.45 6.29 14.31
C ILE A 86 3.22 6.20 12.81
N GLN A 87 4.04 5.40 12.14
CA GLN A 87 3.82 5.01 10.76
C GLN A 87 2.82 3.87 10.74
N VAL A 88 1.72 4.04 10.02
CA VAL A 88 0.68 3.02 9.85
C VAL A 88 0.67 2.55 8.41
N ASN A 89 0.77 1.24 8.21
CA ASN A 89 0.69 0.57 6.93
C ASN A 89 -0.48 -0.40 6.94
N ILE A 90 -1.30 -0.34 5.90
CA ILE A 90 -2.45 -1.20 5.71
C ILE A 90 -2.36 -1.77 4.30
N TRP A 91 -2.38 -3.10 4.17
CA TRP A 91 -2.34 -3.72 2.86
C TRP A 91 -3.22 -4.96 2.80
N SER A 92 -3.75 -5.24 1.60
CA SER A 92 -4.45 -6.49 1.30
C SER A 92 -3.50 -7.51 0.68
N GLY A 93 -3.77 -8.79 0.88
CA GLY A 93 -3.01 -9.90 0.34
C GLY A 93 -2.44 -10.83 1.41
N ASP A 94 -1.63 -11.77 0.98
CA ASP A 94 -1.04 -12.74 1.89
C ASP A 94 -0.21 -12.04 2.98
N LYS A 95 -0.38 -12.54 4.21
CA LYS A 95 0.48 -12.19 5.34
C LYS A 95 1.87 -12.77 5.07
N ARG A 96 2.60 -12.15 4.19
CA ARG A 96 4.05 -12.37 4.13
C ARG A 96 4.63 -11.50 5.24
N GLY A 97 5.27 -12.13 6.20
CA GLY A 97 5.84 -11.45 7.35
C GLY A 97 6.81 -10.34 6.94
N MET A 98 7.14 -9.46 7.87
CA MET A 98 8.22 -8.50 7.65
C MET A 98 9.49 -9.25 7.26
N TYR A 99 10.05 -8.90 6.11
CA TYR A 99 11.36 -9.35 5.65
C TYR A 99 12.36 -8.19 5.89
N GLY A 100 13.04 -8.20 7.01
CA GLY A 100 13.83 -7.03 7.40
C GLY A 100 12.94 -5.80 7.58
N ASP A 101 13.24 -4.75 6.84
CA ASP A 101 12.48 -3.48 6.85
C ASP A 101 11.33 -3.44 5.82
N ASN A 102 11.05 -4.53 5.10
CA ASN A 102 10.01 -4.59 4.09
C ASN A 102 8.70 -5.18 4.64
N ILE A 103 7.56 -4.55 4.32
CA ILE A 103 6.21 -5.09 4.57
C ILE A 103 5.79 -6.08 3.47
N VAL A 104 6.34 -5.90 2.25
CA VAL A 104 6.17 -6.81 1.12
C VAL A 104 7.54 -7.02 0.48
N HIS A 105 7.94 -8.26 0.27
CA HIS A 105 9.14 -8.62 -0.48
C HIS A 105 8.77 -9.57 -1.61
N ILE A 106 9.29 -9.30 -2.81
CA ILE A 106 9.06 -10.09 -4.02
C ILE A 106 10.33 -10.91 -4.26
N PRO A 107 10.31 -12.22 -4.04
CA PRO A 107 11.47 -13.05 -4.29
C PRO A 107 11.86 -13.00 -5.78
N TYR A 108 13.17 -12.98 -6.06
CA TYR A 108 13.70 -13.05 -7.42
C TYR A 108 13.12 -14.25 -8.20
N GLY A 109 12.68 -14.02 -9.41
CA GLY A 109 12.05 -15.02 -10.28
C GLY A 109 10.51 -15.14 -10.09
N LEU A 110 9.91 -14.39 -9.15
CA LEU A 110 8.46 -14.38 -8.95
C LEU A 110 7.82 -13.06 -9.38
N GLU A 111 6.57 -13.14 -9.80
CA GLU A 111 5.74 -11.97 -10.08
C GLU A 111 5.45 -11.16 -8.80
N CYS A 112 5.19 -9.86 -8.99
CA CYS A 112 4.64 -9.03 -7.92
C CYS A 112 3.27 -9.59 -7.50
N PRO A 113 3.03 -9.84 -6.20
CA PRO A 113 1.68 -10.18 -5.76
C PRO A 113 0.74 -8.98 -5.98
N PRO A 114 -0.56 -9.21 -6.17
CA PRO A 114 -1.55 -8.13 -6.26
C PRO A 114 -1.64 -7.42 -4.90
N VAL A 115 -0.88 -6.34 -4.73
CA VAL A 115 -0.80 -5.55 -3.49
C VAL A 115 -1.62 -4.28 -3.63
N TYR A 116 -2.54 -4.09 -2.69
CA TYR A 116 -3.23 -2.82 -2.48
C TYR A 116 -2.77 -2.27 -1.12
N LEU A 117 -2.29 -1.04 -1.11
CA LEU A 117 -1.55 -0.47 0.01
C LEU A 117 -2.03 0.94 0.35
N GLN A 118 -2.10 1.25 1.63
CA GLN A 118 -2.15 2.62 2.15
C GLN A 118 -1.17 2.77 3.29
N SER A 119 -0.33 3.81 3.22
CA SER A 119 0.64 4.17 4.26
C SER A 119 0.46 5.62 4.66
N PHE A 120 0.57 5.91 5.95
CA PHE A 120 0.46 7.27 6.47
C PHE A 120 1.07 7.41 7.87
N MET A 121 1.45 8.64 8.21
CA MET A 121 1.82 9.00 9.58
C MET A 121 0.56 9.36 10.38
N ALA A 122 0.39 8.74 11.53
CA ALA A 122 -0.65 9.05 12.50
C ALA A 122 -0.08 9.79 13.71
N ASP A 123 -0.67 10.94 14.04
CA ASP A 123 -0.36 11.66 15.29
C ASP A 123 -1.28 11.15 16.40
N THR A 124 -0.76 10.25 17.22
CA THR A 124 -1.48 9.61 18.32
C THR A 124 -1.25 10.27 19.68
N ARG A 125 -0.80 11.53 19.74
CA ARG A 125 -0.66 12.30 20.99
C ARG A 125 -1.99 12.63 21.64
N GLY A 126 -3.09 12.56 20.88
CA GLY A 126 -4.46 12.67 21.40
C GLY A 126 -5.01 11.34 21.94
N GLU A 127 -6.21 11.37 22.51
CA GLU A 127 -6.91 10.19 23.03
C GLU A 127 -7.45 9.28 21.88
N LEU A 128 -7.72 9.89 20.72
CA LEU A 128 -8.33 9.24 19.55
C LEU A 128 -7.66 9.73 18.27
N TYR A 129 -7.30 8.81 17.41
CA TYR A 129 -6.97 9.05 16.01
C TYR A 129 -7.90 8.22 15.11
N SER A 130 -8.56 8.87 14.17
CA SER A 130 -9.47 8.20 13.23
C SER A 130 -9.08 8.50 11.78
N LYS A 131 -9.12 7.47 10.93
CA LYS A 131 -8.85 7.60 9.51
C LYS A 131 -9.65 6.60 8.69
N LYS A 132 -10.22 7.09 7.58
CA LYS A 132 -10.81 6.25 6.54
C LYS A 132 -9.70 5.58 5.72
N VAL A 133 -9.84 4.29 5.48
CA VAL A 133 -8.87 3.48 4.73
C VAL A 133 -9.30 3.38 3.28
N LEU A 134 -8.38 3.77 2.40
CA LEU A 134 -8.51 3.68 0.95
C LEU A 134 -7.27 2.96 0.43
N LEU A 135 -7.41 1.69 0.09
CA LEU A 135 -6.30 0.91 -0.45
C LEU A 135 -6.09 1.24 -1.92
N ASN A 136 -4.88 1.61 -2.27
CA ASN A 136 -4.46 1.95 -3.62
C ASN A 136 -3.73 0.77 -4.26
N LYS A 137 -4.02 0.51 -5.53
CA LYS A 137 -3.34 -0.51 -6.32
C LYS A 137 -1.87 -0.15 -6.51
N SER A 138 -0.98 -0.94 -5.93
CA SER A 138 0.48 -0.71 -5.93
C SER A 138 1.25 -1.64 -6.85
N TYR A 139 0.60 -2.29 -7.79
CA TYR A 139 1.20 -3.11 -8.83
C TYR A 139 0.62 -2.71 -10.20
N CYS A 140 1.37 -2.98 -11.26
CA CYS A 140 0.92 -2.79 -12.64
C CYS A 140 0.70 -4.16 -13.28
N GLY A 141 -0.50 -4.42 -13.79
CA GLY A 141 -0.78 -5.55 -14.66
C GLY A 141 -0.28 -5.22 -16.07
N LEU A 142 0.73 -5.93 -16.54
CA LEU A 142 1.26 -5.78 -17.89
C LEU A 142 0.78 -6.91 -18.77
N THR A 143 0.18 -6.57 -19.92
CA THR A 143 -0.16 -7.51 -20.99
C THR A 143 0.69 -7.21 -22.22
N VAL A 144 1.36 -8.21 -22.77
CA VAL A 144 2.12 -8.10 -24.01
C VAL A 144 1.41 -8.92 -25.08
N MET A 145 1.01 -8.27 -26.16
CA MET A 145 0.34 -8.83 -27.33
C MET A 145 1.29 -8.77 -28.55
N MET A 146 1.30 -9.79 -29.41
CA MET A 146 2.05 -9.77 -30.65
C MET A 146 1.17 -9.20 -31.78
N SER A 147 1.66 -8.19 -32.50
CA SER A 147 0.86 -7.43 -33.48
C SER A 147 0.38 -8.23 -34.68
N ASP A 148 1.19 -9.20 -35.12
CA ASP A 148 0.90 -10.01 -36.32
C ASP A 148 0.18 -11.33 -36.00
N GLY A 149 0.10 -11.73 -34.73
CA GLY A 149 -0.53 -12.98 -34.28
C GLY A 149 0.14 -14.26 -34.79
N THR A 150 1.24 -14.14 -35.54
CA THR A 150 1.96 -15.29 -36.14
C THR A 150 3.19 -15.69 -35.33
N TYR A 151 3.77 -14.74 -34.62
CA TYR A 151 4.93 -14.96 -33.77
C TYR A 151 4.52 -15.07 -32.29
N VAL A 152 4.94 -16.15 -31.65
CA VAL A 152 4.77 -16.37 -30.23
C VAL A 152 6.13 -16.64 -29.61
N PRO A 153 6.63 -15.81 -28.68
CA PRO A 153 7.89 -16.05 -27.99
C PRO A 153 7.78 -17.29 -27.08
N TYR A 154 8.90 -17.91 -26.73
CA TYR A 154 8.93 -18.97 -25.72
C TYR A 154 8.65 -18.39 -24.33
N SER A 155 9.23 -17.22 -24.02
CA SER A 155 8.98 -16.52 -22.78
C SER A 155 9.36 -15.04 -22.86
N LEU A 156 8.83 -14.26 -21.93
CA LEU A 156 9.20 -12.86 -21.69
C LEU A 156 9.74 -12.76 -20.26
N THR A 157 10.95 -12.21 -20.11
CA THR A 157 11.53 -11.95 -18.79
C THR A 157 11.50 -10.46 -18.51
N PHE A 158 10.85 -10.05 -17.43
CA PHE A 158 10.83 -8.67 -16.96
C PHE A 158 11.86 -8.51 -15.84
N LYS A 159 12.62 -7.41 -15.87
CA LYS A 159 13.66 -7.08 -14.89
C LYS A 159 13.54 -5.63 -14.46
N GLY A 160 13.73 -5.36 -13.18
CA GLY A 160 13.66 -4.03 -12.59
C GLY A 160 14.47 -3.96 -11.30
N GLU A 161 14.46 -2.79 -10.67
CA GLU A 161 15.24 -2.51 -9.46
C GLU A 161 14.37 -2.35 -8.20
N ILE A 162 13.12 -2.81 -8.24
CA ILE A 162 12.19 -2.76 -7.10
C ILE A 162 11.71 -4.18 -6.78
N ASP A 163 12.03 -4.65 -5.58
CA ASP A 163 11.69 -6.00 -5.11
C ASP A 163 10.67 -6.01 -3.97
N GLY A 164 9.99 -4.89 -3.71
CA GLY A 164 8.98 -4.85 -2.66
C GLY A 164 8.58 -3.45 -2.21
N TYR A 165 8.09 -3.38 -0.96
CA TYR A 165 7.65 -2.15 -0.29
C TYR A 165 8.17 -2.15 1.14
N ASP A 166 8.75 -1.03 1.56
CA ASP A 166 9.31 -0.85 2.89
C ASP A 166 8.25 -0.50 3.95
N ILE A 167 8.67 -0.33 5.20
CA ILE A 167 7.80 0.05 6.32
C ILE A 167 7.19 1.44 6.21
N SER A 168 7.62 2.28 5.27
CA SER A 168 6.99 3.55 4.95
C SER A 168 5.98 3.44 3.80
N GLY A 169 5.85 2.22 3.21
CA GLY A 169 4.99 1.95 2.07
C GLY A 169 5.56 2.43 0.75
N GLN A 170 6.86 2.77 0.73
CA GLN A 170 7.55 3.17 -0.50
C GLN A 170 8.15 1.96 -1.21
N PRO A 171 8.35 2.02 -2.53
CA PRO A 171 9.08 0.99 -3.26
C PRO A 171 10.46 0.75 -2.66
N SER A 172 10.79 -0.51 -2.42
CA SER A 172 12.07 -0.94 -1.86
C SER A 172 13.02 -1.34 -2.99
N SER A 173 14.22 -0.76 -2.98
CA SER A 173 15.25 -1.07 -3.98
C SER A 173 15.78 -2.49 -3.78
N GLY A 174 15.73 -3.27 -4.86
CA GLY A 174 16.23 -4.63 -4.91
C GLY A 174 16.06 -5.21 -6.31
N GLU A 175 16.72 -6.32 -6.58
CA GLU A 175 16.70 -6.96 -7.90
C GLU A 175 15.37 -7.71 -8.11
N PHE A 176 14.56 -7.21 -9.04
CA PHE A 176 13.31 -7.84 -9.48
C PHE A 176 13.50 -8.58 -10.80
N SER A 177 12.98 -9.79 -10.89
CA SER A 177 12.86 -10.53 -12.15
C SER A 177 11.64 -11.44 -12.09
N CYS A 178 10.85 -11.48 -13.16
CA CYS A 178 9.82 -12.51 -13.35
C CYS A 178 9.75 -12.95 -14.81
N VAL A 179 9.20 -14.15 -15.03
CA VAL A 179 9.06 -14.74 -16.35
C VAL A 179 7.59 -14.95 -16.65
N ALA A 180 7.13 -14.40 -17.79
CA ALA A 180 5.79 -14.62 -18.31
C ALA A 180 5.84 -15.56 -19.54
N TYR A 181 4.88 -16.46 -19.62
CA TYR A 181 4.72 -17.36 -20.73
C TYR A 181 3.45 -16.98 -21.51
N PRO A 182 3.47 -17.13 -22.84
CA PRO A 182 2.30 -16.86 -23.64
C PRO A 182 1.15 -17.84 -23.30
N ALA A 183 -0.05 -17.28 -23.18
CA ALA A 183 -1.28 -18.04 -23.04
C ALA A 183 -1.71 -18.62 -24.41
N GLU A 184 -2.80 -19.41 -24.45
CA GLU A 184 -3.33 -20.01 -25.68
C GLU A 184 -3.68 -18.98 -26.77
N ASN A 185 -4.04 -17.76 -26.39
CA ASN A 185 -4.31 -16.65 -27.31
C ASN A 185 -3.03 -15.92 -27.78
N GLY A 186 -1.87 -16.33 -27.31
CA GLY A 186 -0.57 -15.73 -27.63
C GLY A 186 -0.17 -14.53 -26.75
N ASP A 187 -1.06 -14.03 -25.88
CA ASP A 187 -0.75 -12.94 -24.98
C ASP A 187 0.08 -13.42 -23.79
N SER A 188 1.03 -12.60 -23.36
CA SER A 188 1.79 -12.82 -22.13
C SER A 188 1.40 -11.78 -21.08
N LYS A 189 1.24 -12.21 -19.83
CA LYS A 189 0.84 -11.33 -18.73
C LYS A 189 1.82 -11.44 -17.58
N ALA A 190 2.10 -10.30 -16.93
CA ALA A 190 2.93 -10.23 -15.74
C ALA A 190 2.38 -9.16 -14.77
N LEU A 191 2.57 -9.38 -13.47
CA LEU A 191 2.34 -8.37 -12.45
C LEU A 191 3.69 -7.78 -12.03
N LEU A 192 3.83 -6.48 -12.19
CA LEU A 192 5.06 -5.73 -11.93
C LEU A 192 4.90 -4.84 -10.69
N PRO A 193 5.92 -4.73 -9.83
CA PRO A 193 5.91 -3.75 -8.76
C PRO A 193 5.99 -2.33 -9.31
N ARG A 194 5.52 -1.36 -8.51
CA ARG A 194 5.70 0.07 -8.77
C ARG A 194 7.18 0.38 -8.97
N GLN A 195 7.53 1.06 -10.05
CA GLN A 195 8.89 1.51 -10.29
C GLN A 195 9.11 2.92 -9.75
N VAL A 196 10.37 3.31 -9.56
CA VAL A 196 10.79 4.66 -9.16
C VAL A 196 11.52 5.39 -10.28
N ASP A 197 11.86 4.66 -11.34
CA ASP A 197 12.60 5.14 -12.50
C ASP A 197 12.20 4.39 -13.77
N ASN A 198 12.96 4.56 -14.84
CA ASN A 198 12.76 3.94 -16.15
C ASN A 198 13.64 2.71 -16.41
N SER A 199 14.20 2.09 -15.38
CA SER A 199 15.12 0.93 -15.50
C SER A 199 14.44 -0.36 -15.94
N LEU A 200 13.11 -0.42 -15.97
CA LEU A 200 12.35 -1.62 -16.30
C LEU A 200 12.66 -2.12 -17.72
N MET A 201 13.13 -3.36 -17.81
CA MET A 201 13.52 -4.04 -19.06
C MET A 201 12.65 -5.26 -19.32
N MET A 202 12.42 -5.55 -20.59
CA MET A 202 11.83 -6.81 -21.06
C MET A 202 12.81 -7.53 -22.00
N GLU A 203 13.08 -8.78 -21.72
CA GLU A 203 13.84 -9.68 -22.59
C GLU A 203 12.89 -10.68 -23.24
N VAL A 204 13.01 -10.86 -24.55
CA VAL A 204 12.22 -11.80 -25.33
C VAL A 204 13.08 -13.01 -25.68
N ASP A 205 12.68 -14.20 -25.24
CA ASP A 205 13.25 -15.47 -25.65
C ASP A 205 12.46 -15.99 -26.88
N ASP A 206 13.10 -16.03 -28.00
CA ASP A 206 12.55 -16.55 -29.26
C ASP A 206 13.22 -17.87 -29.73
N GLY A 207 14.01 -18.48 -28.83
CA GLY A 207 14.73 -19.73 -29.10
C GLY A 207 16.02 -19.54 -29.91
N VAL A 208 16.42 -18.30 -30.22
CA VAL A 208 17.73 -18.01 -30.82
C VAL A 208 18.75 -17.64 -29.76
N PRO A 209 20.05 -17.79 -30.01
CA PRO A 209 21.09 -17.58 -29.00
C PRO A 209 21.17 -16.15 -28.40
N HIS A 210 20.55 -15.17 -29.06
CA HIS A 210 20.61 -13.77 -28.64
C HIS A 210 19.22 -13.28 -28.22
N LEU A 211 19.07 -12.98 -26.93
CA LEU A 211 17.85 -12.37 -26.38
C LEU A 211 17.69 -10.94 -26.91
N LYS A 212 16.50 -10.61 -27.42
CA LYS A 212 16.14 -9.23 -27.71
C LYS A 212 15.71 -8.52 -26.42
N ARG A 213 16.18 -7.28 -26.25
CA ARG A 213 15.94 -6.48 -25.07
C ARG A 213 15.18 -5.21 -25.42
N PHE A 214 14.20 -4.87 -24.61
CA PHE A 214 13.34 -3.71 -24.77
C PHE A 214 13.35 -2.90 -23.47
N ALA A 215 13.71 -1.61 -23.54
CA ALA A 215 13.70 -0.68 -22.43
C ALA A 215 12.27 -0.18 -22.17
N ILE A 216 11.38 -1.08 -21.72
CA ILE A 216 9.95 -0.76 -21.56
C ILE A 216 9.70 0.37 -20.55
N GLY A 217 10.55 0.52 -19.53
CA GLY A 217 10.49 1.64 -18.61
C GLY A 217 10.65 3.00 -19.29
N GLU A 218 11.59 3.12 -20.25
CA GLU A 218 11.74 4.34 -21.06
C GLU A 218 10.53 4.62 -21.95
N TYR A 219 9.91 3.56 -22.49
CA TYR A 219 8.72 3.74 -23.34
C TYR A 219 7.51 4.14 -22.53
N LEU A 220 7.31 3.55 -21.34
CA LEU A 220 6.26 3.92 -20.41
C LEU A 220 6.40 5.38 -19.97
N ASP A 221 7.62 5.81 -19.62
CA ASP A 221 7.91 7.20 -19.27
C ASP A 221 7.58 8.17 -20.41
N LYS A 222 8.03 7.87 -21.64
CA LYS A 222 7.71 8.67 -22.83
C LYS A 222 6.21 8.69 -23.17
N ALA A 223 5.48 7.61 -22.90
CA ALA A 223 4.03 7.55 -23.02
C ALA A 223 3.29 8.32 -21.93
N GLY A 224 4.00 8.80 -20.91
CA GLY A 224 3.44 9.54 -19.79
C GLY A 224 2.82 8.67 -18.72
N TYR A 225 3.21 7.39 -18.63
CA TYR A 225 2.78 6.52 -17.53
C TYR A 225 3.31 7.03 -16.20
N ASP A 226 2.41 7.25 -15.25
CA ASP A 226 2.76 7.85 -13.96
C ASP A 226 2.90 6.78 -12.86
N TRP A 227 4.14 6.36 -12.61
CA TRP A 227 4.47 5.46 -11.50
C TRP A 227 4.21 6.07 -10.11
N THR A 228 4.02 7.40 -10.01
CA THR A 228 3.73 8.09 -8.75
C THR A 228 2.23 8.18 -8.45
N SER A 229 1.38 7.81 -9.42
CA SER A 229 -0.08 7.77 -9.23
C SER A 229 -0.45 6.96 -7.99
N PRO A 230 -1.38 7.43 -7.15
CA PRO A 230 -1.82 6.67 -5.97
C PRO A 230 -2.23 5.24 -6.33
N SER A 231 -2.99 5.06 -7.40
CA SER A 231 -3.41 3.75 -7.90
C SER A 231 -2.86 3.55 -9.30
N LEU A 232 -2.08 2.49 -9.51
CA LEU A 232 -1.47 2.20 -10.80
C LEU A 232 -2.50 1.63 -11.78
N GLU A 233 -2.42 2.07 -13.03
CA GLU A 233 -3.20 1.51 -14.13
C GLU A 233 -2.51 0.30 -14.74
N ASP A 234 -3.29 -0.54 -15.44
CA ASP A 234 -2.75 -1.65 -16.21
C ASP A 234 -2.30 -1.15 -17.60
N VAL A 235 -1.29 -1.83 -18.15
CA VAL A 235 -0.67 -1.47 -19.42
C VAL A 235 -0.79 -2.63 -20.40
N THR A 236 -1.10 -2.32 -21.65
CA THR A 236 -0.99 -3.25 -22.77
C THR A 236 0.12 -2.78 -23.72
N LEU A 237 1.10 -3.64 -23.95
CA LEU A 237 2.11 -3.47 -24.99
C LEU A 237 1.73 -4.30 -26.20
N VAL A 238 1.70 -3.66 -27.36
CA VAL A 238 1.60 -4.38 -28.64
C VAL A 238 2.98 -4.38 -29.28
N LEU A 239 3.59 -5.56 -29.34
CA LEU A 239 4.94 -5.77 -29.86
C LEU A 239 4.88 -6.23 -31.31
N ASP A 240 5.38 -5.41 -32.24
CA ASP A 240 5.71 -5.85 -33.59
C ASP A 240 7.16 -6.37 -33.61
N TYR A 241 7.28 -7.68 -33.51
CA TYR A 241 8.58 -8.32 -33.42
C TYR A 241 9.37 -8.24 -34.72
N SER A 242 8.68 -8.21 -35.86
CA SER A 242 9.29 -8.13 -37.18
C SER A 242 9.93 -6.77 -37.48
N LEU A 243 9.27 -5.71 -37.02
CA LEU A 243 9.74 -4.32 -37.11
C LEU A 243 10.56 -3.89 -35.91
N SER A 244 10.68 -4.73 -34.87
CA SER A 244 11.30 -4.37 -33.60
C SER A 244 10.68 -3.09 -33.01
N SER A 245 9.35 -2.92 -33.13
CA SER A 245 8.62 -1.76 -32.62
C SER A 245 7.68 -2.15 -31.51
N VAL A 246 7.44 -1.22 -30.57
CA VAL A 246 6.51 -1.37 -29.46
C VAL A 246 5.47 -0.28 -29.53
N THR A 247 4.20 -0.65 -29.45
CA THR A 247 3.09 0.27 -29.25
C THR A 247 2.56 0.10 -27.83
N ILE A 248 2.36 1.19 -27.13
CA ILE A 248 1.90 1.18 -25.73
C ILE A 248 0.45 1.66 -25.69
N GLN A 249 -0.39 0.89 -25.00
CA GLN A 249 -1.76 1.26 -24.64
C GLN A 249 -1.89 1.21 -23.13
N ILE A 250 -2.28 2.33 -22.52
CA ILE A 250 -2.57 2.41 -21.09
C ILE A 250 -4.09 2.34 -20.94
N ALA A 251 -4.57 1.50 -20.02
CA ALA A 251 -5.99 1.33 -19.77
C ALA A 251 -6.64 2.71 -19.48
N GLY A 252 -7.72 3.03 -20.20
CA GLY A 252 -8.41 4.33 -20.05
C GLY A 252 -7.81 5.49 -20.86
N TRP A 253 -6.73 5.30 -21.59
CA TRP A 253 -6.13 6.34 -22.45
C TRP A 253 -6.53 6.14 -23.91
N ASP A 254 -7.04 7.20 -24.54
CA ASP A 254 -7.38 7.21 -25.98
C ASP A 254 -6.15 7.35 -26.89
N LYS A 255 -4.94 7.37 -26.34
CA LYS A 255 -3.69 7.56 -27.10
C LYS A 255 -2.92 6.25 -27.19
N SER A 256 -2.59 5.84 -28.40
CA SER A 256 -1.58 4.82 -28.69
C SER A 256 -0.35 5.53 -29.28
N ASP A 257 0.77 5.47 -28.58
CA ASP A 257 2.05 5.96 -29.07
C ASP A 257 2.88 4.80 -29.63
N VAL A 258 3.42 4.97 -30.83
CA VAL A 258 4.27 3.96 -31.50
C VAL A 258 5.72 4.35 -31.29
N TYR A 259 6.47 3.49 -30.61
CA TYR A 259 7.90 3.65 -30.39
C TYR A 259 8.67 2.70 -31.29
N ASN A 260 9.47 3.25 -32.20
CA ASN A 260 10.39 2.47 -33.02
C ASN A 260 11.67 2.23 -32.25
N ILE A 261 12.02 0.99 -32.06
CA ILE A 261 13.26 0.58 -31.42
C ILE A 261 14.30 0.43 -32.52
N VAL A 262 15.40 1.14 -32.40
CA VAL A 262 16.61 0.86 -33.18
C VAL A 262 17.44 -0.10 -32.33
N LEU A 263 17.53 -1.36 -32.76
CA LEU A 263 18.39 -2.39 -32.17
C LEU A 263 19.87 -2.08 -32.48
#